data_6f5229a79a2279315a2faf4839930922
#
_entry.id   6f5229a79a2279315a2faf4839930922
#
_cell.length_a   1.000
_cell.length_b   1.000
_cell.length_c   1.000
_cell.angle_alpha   90.00
_cell.angle_beta   90.00
_cell.angle_gamma   90.00
#
_symmetry.space_group_name_H-M   'P 1'
#
loop_
_entity.id
_entity.type
_entity.pdbx_description
1 polymer ?
#
loop_
_entity_poly.entity_id
_entity_poly.type
_entity_poly.pdbx_seq_one_letter_code
_entity_poly.pdbx_strand_id
1 'polypeptide(L)'
;MALATFAIGVAALRRQVGATQSFSITGIFDPDNLYGAVTPGESSVAPGADATIAGQLESIPKGIVVTGLVSAPWVGECRRCAIELGGLLEVAVRERFVEGATDEDEAYPLEGEILDLFDLVRDSLVLELPIAPLCREDCKGLCVTCGADRNEGECGFESPIDPRWASLETLRSPEEA
;
A
#
# COMPACT_ATOMS: atom_id res chain seq x y z
N MET A 1 12.08 23.89 0.95
CA MET A 1 10.63 24.01 0.65
C MET A 1 10.33 22.94 -0.37
N ALA A 2 9.86 21.77 0.05
CA ALA A 2 9.38 20.77 -0.87
C ALA A 2 8.15 21.34 -1.58
N LEU A 3 8.14 21.32 -2.89
CA LEU A 3 6.94 21.64 -3.67
C LEU A 3 5.88 20.59 -3.32
N ALA A 4 4.73 21.05 -2.84
CA ALA A 4 3.60 20.18 -2.57
C ALA A 4 3.18 19.48 -3.87
N THR A 5 3.61 18.23 -4.03
CA THR A 5 3.50 17.47 -5.29
C THR A 5 2.03 17.11 -5.58
N PHE A 6 1.18 17.04 -4.56
CA PHE A 6 -0.24 16.65 -4.66
C PHE A 6 -1.20 17.76 -4.19
N ALA A 7 -0.88 19.02 -4.48
CA ALA A 7 -1.66 20.18 -4.04
C ALA A 7 -2.59 20.72 -5.13
N ILE A 8 -3.83 21.05 -4.75
CA ILE A 8 -4.87 21.61 -5.63
C ILE A 8 -5.41 22.91 -5.03
N GLY A 9 -5.51 23.97 -5.83
CA GLY A 9 -6.26 25.18 -5.46
C GLY A 9 -7.75 24.93 -5.46
N VAL A 10 -8.43 25.16 -4.32
CA VAL A 10 -9.85 24.88 -4.13
C VAL A 10 -10.68 26.12 -3.80
N ALA A 11 -10.09 27.32 -3.87
CA ALA A 11 -10.76 28.58 -3.56
C ALA A 11 -12.08 28.80 -4.30
N ALA A 12 -12.14 28.48 -5.59
CA ALA A 12 -13.34 28.63 -6.40
C ALA A 12 -14.41 27.58 -6.03
N LEU A 13 -13.99 26.34 -5.81
CA LEU A 13 -14.87 25.23 -5.46
C LEU A 13 -15.59 25.48 -4.11
N ARG A 14 -14.87 26.00 -3.13
CA ARG A 14 -15.39 26.25 -1.77
C ARG A 14 -16.45 27.35 -1.67
N ARG A 15 -16.57 28.19 -2.70
CA ARG A 15 -17.57 29.28 -2.71
C ARG A 15 -18.99 28.81 -2.80
N GLN A 16 -19.22 27.61 -3.29
CA GLN A 16 -20.55 27.06 -3.51
C GLN A 16 -20.63 25.60 -3.03
N VAL A 17 -21.37 25.37 -1.97
CA VAL A 17 -21.66 24.01 -1.47
C VAL A 17 -22.37 23.19 -2.53
N GLY A 18 -21.95 21.94 -2.74
CA GLY A 18 -22.45 21.05 -3.78
C GLY A 18 -21.77 21.24 -5.15
N ALA A 19 -20.89 22.23 -5.30
CA ALA A 19 -20.09 22.34 -6.51
C ALA A 19 -19.11 21.16 -6.62
N THR A 20 -18.84 20.73 -7.85
CA THR A 20 -17.92 19.63 -8.13
C THR A 20 -16.82 20.07 -9.11
N GLN A 21 -15.64 19.47 -8.99
CA GLN A 21 -14.49 19.71 -9.85
C GLN A 21 -13.74 18.41 -10.09
N SER A 22 -13.54 18.04 -11.36
CA SER A 22 -12.66 16.90 -11.71
C SER A 22 -11.19 17.31 -11.61
N PHE A 23 -10.34 16.36 -11.22
CA PHE A 23 -8.91 16.58 -11.11
C PHE A 23 -8.12 15.33 -11.49
N SER A 24 -6.86 15.55 -11.85
CA SER A 24 -5.87 14.49 -12.04
C SER A 24 -4.50 15.08 -11.74
N ILE A 25 -3.78 14.49 -10.81
CA ILE A 25 -2.43 14.89 -10.41
C ILE A 25 -1.54 13.68 -10.45
N THR A 26 -0.36 13.86 -11.03
CA THR A 26 0.72 12.89 -10.99
C THR A 26 1.94 13.54 -10.36
N GLY A 27 2.58 12.85 -9.48
CA GLY A 27 3.78 13.32 -8.81
C GLY A 27 4.70 12.18 -8.41
N ILE A 28 5.98 12.51 -8.24
CA ILE A 28 6.97 11.54 -7.75
C ILE A 28 6.65 11.27 -6.28
N PHE A 29 6.42 10.02 -5.99
CA PHE A 29 6.26 9.53 -4.63
C PHE A 29 7.64 9.10 -4.11
N ASP A 30 8.21 9.91 -3.23
CA ASP A 30 9.49 9.62 -2.59
C ASP A 30 9.25 8.92 -1.24
N PRO A 31 9.50 7.62 -1.16
CA PRO A 31 9.31 6.87 0.08
C PRO A 31 10.22 7.33 1.22
N ASP A 32 11.36 7.98 0.92
CA ASP A 32 12.27 8.52 1.93
C ASP A 32 11.74 9.82 2.59
N ASN A 33 10.81 10.50 1.94
CA ASN A 33 10.09 11.65 2.49
C ASN A 33 8.89 11.24 3.37
N LEU A 34 8.57 9.97 3.41
CA LEU A 34 7.68 9.40 4.40
C LEU A 34 8.38 9.42 5.76
N TYR A 35 7.76 10.01 6.76
CA TYR A 35 8.15 9.94 8.15
C TYR A 35 8.36 8.47 8.58
N GLY A 36 9.62 8.00 8.48
CA GLY A 36 10.04 6.64 8.69
C GLY A 36 9.49 5.70 7.61
N ALA A 37 10.38 5.15 6.78
CA ALA A 37 10.05 4.17 5.77
C ALA A 37 9.14 3.07 6.35
N VAL A 38 7.84 3.25 6.23
CA VAL A 38 6.89 2.18 6.51
C VAL A 38 6.84 1.36 5.23
N THR A 39 7.83 0.49 5.09
CA THR A 39 7.71 -0.64 4.19
C THR A 39 6.93 -1.70 4.95
N PRO A 40 5.63 -1.90 4.69
CA PRO A 40 4.91 -3.01 5.30
C PRO A 40 5.48 -4.31 4.74
N GLY A 41 6.39 -4.93 5.48
CA GLY A 41 6.99 -6.20 5.08
C GLY A 41 7.98 -6.07 3.92
N GLU A 42 7.79 -6.89 2.88
CA GLU A 42 8.72 -7.09 1.75
C GLU A 42 8.33 -6.32 0.49
N SER A 43 7.37 -5.38 0.60
CA SER A 43 6.85 -4.58 -0.51
C SER A 43 6.96 -3.10 -0.25
N SER A 44 7.17 -2.33 -1.31
CA SER A 44 7.22 -0.87 -1.27
C SER A 44 6.67 -0.26 -2.57
N VAL A 45 6.26 1.00 -2.53
CA VAL A 45 6.08 1.75 -3.78
C VAL A 45 7.43 1.85 -4.47
N ALA A 46 7.48 1.62 -5.78
CA ALA A 46 8.73 1.63 -6.53
C ALA A 46 9.46 2.97 -6.36
N PRO A 47 10.75 2.97 -5.95
CA PRO A 47 11.50 4.20 -5.69
C PRO A 47 11.53 5.13 -6.90
N GLY A 48 11.19 6.40 -6.71
CA GLY A 48 11.17 7.41 -7.78
C GLY A 48 10.04 7.23 -8.81
N ALA A 49 9.07 6.36 -8.52
CA ALA A 49 7.92 6.16 -9.39
C ALA A 49 6.90 7.29 -9.25
N ASP A 50 6.18 7.51 -10.34
CA ASP A 50 5.03 8.39 -10.33
C ASP A 50 3.84 7.73 -9.63
N ALA A 51 3.26 8.42 -8.65
CA ALA A 51 1.93 8.12 -8.14
C ALA A 51 0.92 9.08 -8.77
N THR A 52 -0.26 8.59 -9.07
CA THR A 52 -1.34 9.39 -9.64
C THR A 52 -2.58 9.31 -8.76
N ILE A 53 -3.22 10.45 -8.53
CA ILE A 53 -4.58 10.50 -7.98
C ILE A 53 -5.47 11.26 -8.96
N ALA A 54 -6.59 10.65 -9.33
CA ALA A 54 -7.55 11.24 -10.25
C ALA A 54 -8.98 10.98 -9.78
N GLY A 55 -9.85 11.97 -9.96
CA GLY A 55 -11.22 11.85 -9.51
C GLY A 55 -12.01 13.14 -9.49
N GLN A 56 -12.84 13.30 -8.48
CA GLN A 56 -13.75 14.43 -8.31
C GLN A 56 -13.68 14.97 -6.88
N LEU A 57 -13.64 16.28 -6.79
CA LEU A 57 -13.82 17.05 -5.56
C LEU A 57 -15.27 17.51 -5.48
N GLU A 58 -15.89 17.42 -4.30
CA GLU A 58 -17.21 17.95 -4.00
C GLU A 58 -17.13 18.88 -2.79
N SER A 59 -17.62 20.11 -2.95
CA SER A 59 -17.68 21.08 -1.86
C SER A 59 -18.81 20.73 -0.89
N ILE A 60 -18.48 20.55 0.38
CA ILE A 60 -19.42 20.33 1.48
C ILE A 60 -19.33 21.46 2.50
N PRO A 61 -20.29 21.60 3.44
CA PRO A 61 -20.16 22.58 4.52
C PRO A 61 -18.86 22.38 5.31
N LYS A 62 -18.00 23.41 5.31
CA LYS A 62 -16.69 23.45 5.99
C LYS A 62 -15.64 22.46 5.48
N GLY A 63 -15.80 21.93 4.25
CA GLY A 63 -14.85 20.97 3.76
C GLY A 63 -15.02 20.58 2.30
N ILE A 64 -14.33 19.51 1.93
CA ILE A 64 -14.33 18.90 0.60
C ILE A 64 -14.35 17.38 0.74
N VAL A 65 -15.18 16.72 -0.05
CA VAL A 65 -15.08 15.27 -0.27
C VAL A 65 -14.22 15.01 -1.50
N VAL A 66 -13.24 14.17 -1.36
CA VAL A 66 -12.40 13.65 -2.44
C VAL A 66 -12.87 12.25 -2.78
N THR A 67 -13.28 12.02 -4.03
CA THR A 67 -13.62 10.67 -4.51
C THR A 67 -12.78 10.40 -5.77
N GLY A 68 -12.07 9.29 -5.79
CA GLY A 68 -11.18 9.02 -6.91
C GLY A 68 -10.46 7.68 -6.84
N LEU A 69 -9.43 7.56 -7.67
CA LEU A 69 -8.54 6.42 -7.75
C LEU A 69 -7.11 6.90 -7.54
N VAL A 70 -6.42 6.28 -6.60
CA VAL A 70 -4.97 6.42 -6.39
C VAL A 70 -4.28 5.25 -7.06
N SER A 71 -3.24 5.50 -7.82
CA SER A 71 -2.45 4.45 -8.46
C SER A 71 -0.96 4.71 -8.38
N ALA A 72 -0.17 3.65 -8.14
CA ALA A 72 1.29 3.69 -8.16
C ALA A 72 1.86 2.29 -8.42
N PRO A 73 3.02 2.17 -9.10
CA PRO A 73 3.71 0.91 -9.23
C PRO A 73 4.34 0.51 -7.88
N TRP A 74 4.29 -0.77 -7.57
CA TRP A 74 4.94 -1.34 -6.40
C TRP A 74 5.97 -2.40 -6.81
N VAL A 75 6.94 -2.62 -5.94
CA VAL A 75 7.97 -3.66 -6.04
C VAL A 75 8.08 -4.39 -4.71
N GLY A 76 8.53 -5.63 -4.76
CA GLY A 76 8.75 -6.45 -3.58
C GLY A 76 9.36 -7.79 -3.94
N GLU A 77 9.44 -8.68 -2.97
CA GLU A 77 9.97 -10.02 -3.15
C GLU A 77 8.97 -11.09 -2.69
N CYS A 78 8.96 -12.22 -3.37
CA CYS A 78 8.17 -13.36 -2.92
C CYS A 78 8.66 -13.84 -1.55
N ARG A 79 7.80 -13.81 -0.52
CA ARG A 79 8.17 -14.21 0.83
C ARG A 79 8.64 -15.66 0.97
N ARG A 80 8.48 -16.50 -0.07
CA ARG A 80 8.89 -17.90 -0.04
C ARG A 80 10.16 -18.19 -0.83
N CYS A 81 10.32 -17.60 -2.01
CA CYS A 81 11.45 -17.88 -2.91
C CYS A 81 12.32 -16.67 -3.24
N ALA A 82 12.01 -15.50 -2.66
CA ALA A 82 12.75 -14.25 -2.82
C ALA A 82 12.91 -13.75 -4.28
N ILE A 83 12.07 -14.24 -5.21
CA ILE A 83 12.03 -13.69 -6.56
C ILE A 83 11.39 -12.30 -6.52
N GLU A 84 11.94 -11.37 -7.29
CA GLU A 84 11.38 -10.03 -7.43
C GLU A 84 9.96 -10.07 -8.03
N LEU A 85 9.08 -9.27 -7.46
CA LEU A 85 7.70 -9.09 -7.86
C LEU A 85 7.40 -7.61 -8.02
N GLY A 86 6.38 -7.31 -8.78
CA GLY A 86 5.89 -5.95 -8.92
C GLY A 86 4.57 -5.91 -9.66
N GLY A 87 3.94 -4.76 -9.61
CA GLY A 87 2.66 -4.55 -10.25
C GLY A 87 2.19 -3.11 -10.11
N LEU A 88 0.94 -2.88 -10.39
CA LEU A 88 0.26 -1.61 -10.20
C LEU A 88 -0.71 -1.72 -9.02
N LEU A 89 -0.61 -0.80 -8.07
CA LEU A 89 -1.65 -0.59 -7.07
C LEU A 89 -2.71 0.33 -7.65
N GLU A 90 -3.98 0.02 -7.40
CA GLU A 90 -5.12 0.87 -7.75
C GLU A 90 -6.10 0.86 -6.58
N VAL A 91 -6.20 1.99 -5.90
CA VAL A 91 -6.98 2.14 -4.67
C VAL A 91 -8.09 3.16 -4.87
N ALA A 92 -9.33 2.72 -4.74
CA ALA A 92 -10.47 3.63 -4.74
C ALA A 92 -10.56 4.34 -3.39
N VAL A 93 -10.63 5.67 -3.43
CA VAL A 93 -10.67 6.52 -2.24
C VAL A 93 -11.93 7.35 -2.20
N ARG A 94 -12.46 7.56 -0.97
CA ARG A 94 -13.52 8.52 -0.70
C ARG A 94 -13.34 9.09 0.70
N GLU A 95 -12.66 10.24 0.74
CA GLU A 95 -12.22 10.84 1.99
C GLU A 95 -12.71 12.28 2.14
N ARG A 96 -12.82 12.72 3.39
CA ARG A 96 -13.23 14.06 3.74
C ARG A 96 -12.05 14.89 4.20
N PHE A 97 -11.99 16.12 3.70
CA PHE A 97 -11.08 17.15 4.18
C PHE A 97 -11.90 18.25 4.84
N VAL A 98 -11.65 18.55 6.10
CA VAL A 98 -12.48 19.43 6.91
C VAL A 98 -11.62 20.50 7.59
N GLU A 99 -12.13 21.73 7.65
CA GLU A 99 -11.50 22.82 8.40
C GLU A 99 -11.52 22.54 9.89
N GLY A 100 -10.34 22.64 10.52
CA GLY A 100 -10.22 22.41 11.97
C GLY A 100 -10.44 20.96 12.38
N ALA A 101 -10.22 20.00 11.46
CA ALA A 101 -10.23 18.58 11.79
C ALA A 101 -9.24 18.28 12.92
N THR A 102 -9.66 17.43 13.84
CA THR A 102 -8.88 16.92 14.97
C THR A 102 -8.64 15.42 14.78
N ASP A 103 -7.76 14.84 15.56
CA ASP A 103 -7.48 13.38 15.52
C ASP A 103 -8.71 12.50 15.85
N GLU A 104 -9.77 13.08 16.43
CA GLU A 104 -11.04 12.39 16.69
C GLU A 104 -11.98 12.40 15.46
N ASP A 105 -11.71 13.27 14.48
CA ASP A 105 -12.48 13.34 13.25
C ASP A 105 -11.93 12.32 12.25
N GLU A 106 -12.77 11.49 11.67
CA GLU A 106 -12.39 10.64 10.54
C GLU A 106 -12.27 11.48 9.26
N ALA A 107 -11.35 12.45 9.25
CA ALA A 107 -11.18 13.41 8.16
C ALA A 107 -9.75 13.97 8.14
N TYR A 108 -9.24 14.27 6.96
CA TYR A 108 -8.00 14.98 6.79
C TYR A 108 -8.15 16.49 7.06
N PRO A 109 -7.10 17.18 7.51
CA PRO A 109 -7.16 18.62 7.71
C PRO A 109 -7.23 19.37 6.37
N LEU A 110 -8.06 20.41 6.32
CA LEU A 110 -8.15 21.36 5.22
C LEU A 110 -7.67 22.73 5.70
N GLU A 111 -6.54 23.19 5.18
CA GLU A 111 -5.97 24.49 5.56
C GLU A 111 -6.01 25.48 4.40
N GLY A 112 -6.73 26.59 4.60
CA GLY A 112 -6.78 27.67 3.63
C GLY A 112 -7.45 27.29 2.31
N GLU A 113 -6.86 27.69 1.20
CA GLU A 113 -7.41 27.53 -0.16
C GLU A 113 -6.68 26.47 -0.99
N ILE A 114 -5.75 25.74 -0.38
CA ILE A 114 -4.97 24.66 -1.00
C ILE A 114 -5.36 23.34 -0.32
N LEU A 115 -5.78 22.38 -1.13
CA LEU A 115 -6.02 21.00 -0.70
C LEU A 115 -4.76 20.20 -0.98
N ASP A 116 -4.09 19.73 0.06
CA ASP A 116 -2.95 18.82 -0.04
C ASP A 116 -3.44 17.38 0.11
N LEU A 117 -3.24 16.57 -0.93
CA LEU A 117 -3.66 15.18 -1.01
C LEU A 117 -2.52 14.21 -0.68
N PHE A 118 -1.34 14.70 -0.25
CA PHE A 118 -0.17 13.86 -0.03
C PHE A 118 -0.43 12.75 1.01
N ASP A 119 -0.99 13.12 2.16
CA ASP A 119 -1.29 12.15 3.22
C ASP A 119 -2.32 11.10 2.79
N LEU A 120 -3.36 11.52 2.06
CA LEU A 120 -4.34 10.60 1.49
C LEU A 120 -3.69 9.61 0.51
N VAL A 121 -2.85 10.08 -0.40
CA VAL A 121 -2.13 9.22 -1.36
C VAL A 121 -1.22 8.23 -0.63
N ARG A 122 -0.43 8.73 0.33
CA ARG A 122 0.45 7.92 1.17
C ARG A 122 -0.31 6.81 1.88
N ASP A 123 -1.31 7.18 2.66
CA ASP A 123 -2.05 6.24 3.51
C ASP A 123 -2.77 5.18 2.67
N SER A 124 -3.38 5.59 1.56
CA SER A 124 -4.04 4.67 0.64
C SER A 124 -3.07 3.64 0.04
N LEU A 125 -1.89 4.09 -0.42
CA LEU A 125 -0.89 3.18 -0.99
C LEU A 125 -0.29 2.24 0.06
N VAL A 126 0.05 2.76 1.24
CA VAL A 126 0.65 1.96 2.33
C VAL A 126 -0.29 0.86 2.81
N LEU A 127 -1.58 1.15 2.92
CA LEU A 127 -2.58 0.17 3.38
C LEU A 127 -2.84 -0.93 2.35
N GLU A 128 -2.65 -0.66 1.06
CA GLU A 128 -2.90 -1.62 -0.02
C GLU A 128 -1.65 -2.42 -0.42
N LEU A 129 -0.45 -2.03 0.03
CA LEU A 129 0.77 -2.77 -0.26
C LEU A 129 0.67 -4.24 0.21
N PRO A 130 1.03 -5.23 -0.62
CA PRO A 130 1.04 -6.63 -0.20
C PRO A 130 2.02 -6.86 0.95
N ILE A 131 1.53 -7.23 2.13
CA ILE A 131 2.37 -7.49 3.31
C ILE A 131 3.27 -8.71 3.11
N ALA A 132 2.82 -9.69 2.32
CA ALA A 132 3.48 -10.96 2.14
C ALA A 132 3.26 -11.50 0.72
N PRO A 133 3.81 -10.84 -0.31
CA PRO A 133 3.54 -11.19 -1.69
C PRO A 133 4.06 -12.60 -2.02
N LEU A 134 3.35 -13.29 -2.89
CA LEU A 134 3.72 -14.59 -3.41
C LEU A 134 3.79 -14.54 -4.93
N CYS A 135 4.80 -15.16 -5.52
CA CYS A 135 4.90 -15.28 -6.98
C CYS A 135 3.77 -16.17 -7.55
N ARG A 136 3.29 -17.11 -6.74
CA ARG A 136 2.14 -18.00 -7.00
C ARG A 136 1.69 -18.63 -5.69
N GLU A 137 0.44 -19.03 -5.59
CA GLU A 137 -0.17 -19.61 -4.38
C GLU A 137 0.55 -20.88 -3.93
N ASP A 138 0.95 -21.73 -4.87
CA ASP A 138 1.62 -23.01 -4.65
C ASP A 138 3.15 -22.92 -4.58
N CYS A 139 3.72 -21.70 -4.46
CA CYS A 139 5.16 -21.51 -4.36
C CYS A 139 5.75 -22.35 -3.23
N LYS A 140 6.69 -23.26 -3.58
CA LYS A 140 7.34 -24.16 -2.62
C LYS A 140 8.49 -23.49 -1.84
N GLY A 141 8.92 -22.30 -2.28
CA GLY A 141 9.96 -21.53 -1.62
C GLY A 141 11.36 -22.10 -1.76
N LEU A 142 12.28 -21.53 -0.99
CA LEU A 142 13.65 -22.00 -0.91
C LEU A 142 13.80 -23.13 0.14
N CYS A 143 14.73 -24.03 -0.10
CA CYS A 143 15.10 -25.04 0.90
C CYS A 143 15.80 -24.36 2.08
N VAL A 144 15.31 -24.56 3.29
CA VAL A 144 15.87 -23.97 4.52
C VAL A 144 17.29 -24.47 4.84
N THR A 145 17.70 -25.59 4.25
CA THR A 145 19.01 -26.20 4.52
C THR A 145 20.08 -25.77 3.49
N CYS A 146 19.73 -25.75 2.20
CA CYS A 146 20.73 -25.48 1.13
C CYS A 146 20.39 -24.26 0.28
N GLY A 147 19.26 -23.57 0.48
CA GLY A 147 18.86 -22.41 -0.29
C GLY A 147 18.37 -22.69 -1.72
N ALA A 148 18.32 -23.95 -2.16
CA ALA A 148 17.85 -24.29 -3.51
C ALA A 148 16.37 -23.97 -3.68
N ASP A 149 15.98 -23.49 -4.87
CA ASP A 149 14.56 -23.24 -5.20
C ASP A 149 13.82 -24.56 -5.38
N ARG A 150 12.89 -24.83 -4.46
CA ARG A 150 12.06 -26.04 -4.47
C ARG A 150 11.00 -26.03 -5.58
N ASN A 151 10.83 -24.91 -6.25
CA ASN A 151 9.96 -24.82 -7.43
C ASN A 151 10.61 -25.43 -8.67
N GLU A 152 11.96 -25.48 -8.72
CA GLU A 152 12.71 -26.07 -9.83
C GLU A 152 12.93 -27.57 -9.66
N GLY A 153 12.80 -28.10 -8.44
CA GLY A 153 12.95 -29.52 -8.15
C GLY A 153 13.20 -29.81 -6.68
N GLU A 154 13.33 -31.10 -6.37
CA GLU A 154 13.68 -31.53 -5.02
C GLU A 154 15.19 -31.48 -4.81
N CYS A 155 15.63 -30.83 -3.73
CA CYS A 155 17.06 -30.64 -3.44
C CYS A 155 17.71 -31.87 -2.72
N GLY A 156 16.95 -32.92 -2.44
CA GLY A 156 17.43 -34.14 -1.76
C GLY A 156 17.76 -33.98 -0.26
N PHE A 157 17.52 -32.80 0.31
CA PHE A 157 17.64 -32.56 1.75
C PHE A 157 16.28 -32.71 2.43
N GLU A 158 16.15 -33.68 3.32
CA GLU A 158 15.03 -33.77 4.25
C GLU A 158 15.27 -32.82 5.41
N SER A 159 14.26 -31.99 5.72
CA SER A 159 14.31 -31.16 6.93
C SER A 159 14.16 -32.05 8.15
N PRO A 160 15.15 -32.12 9.06
CA PRO A 160 14.99 -32.90 10.27
C PRO A 160 13.81 -32.33 11.09
N ILE A 161 12.98 -33.22 11.61
CA ILE A 161 11.90 -32.83 12.52
C ILE A 161 12.54 -32.25 13.77
N ASP A 162 12.17 -31.02 14.13
CA ASP A 162 12.63 -30.38 15.37
C ASP A 162 12.20 -31.24 16.56
N PRO A 163 13.14 -31.72 17.40
CA PRO A 163 12.84 -32.58 18.54
C PRO A 163 11.80 -32.00 19.51
N ARG A 164 11.66 -30.68 19.56
CA ARG A 164 10.66 -30.00 20.39
C ARG A 164 9.23 -30.30 19.97
N TRP A 165 9.03 -30.65 18.71
CA TRP A 165 7.71 -30.97 18.13
C TRP A 165 7.43 -32.47 18.05
N ALA A 166 8.37 -33.32 18.45
CA ALA A 166 8.24 -34.79 18.37
C ALA A 166 6.98 -35.34 19.11
N SER A 167 6.58 -34.66 20.21
CA SER A 167 5.37 -35.04 20.94
C SER A 167 4.05 -34.81 20.17
N LEU A 168 4.06 -33.94 19.15
CA LEU A 168 2.89 -33.68 18.32
C LEU A 168 2.65 -34.73 17.24
N GLU A 169 3.62 -35.62 17.03
CA GLU A 169 3.48 -36.74 16.07
C GLU A 169 2.35 -37.69 16.44
N THR A 170 2.01 -37.78 17.74
CA THR A 170 0.85 -38.54 18.22
C THR A 170 -0.50 -37.98 17.76
N LEU A 171 -0.53 -36.72 17.29
CA LEU A 171 -1.74 -36.07 16.77
C LEU A 171 -1.94 -36.28 15.28
N ARG A 172 -0.96 -36.85 14.58
CA ARG A 172 -1.09 -37.20 13.17
C ARG A 172 -2.16 -38.27 12.98
N SER A 173 -3.20 -37.94 12.22
CA SER A 173 -4.23 -38.91 11.85
C SER A 173 -3.65 -39.98 10.93
N PRO A 174 -4.07 -41.29 11.07
CA PRO A 174 -3.50 -42.36 10.25
C PRO A 174 -3.85 -42.30 8.75
N GLU A 175 -4.63 -41.30 8.31
CA GLU A 175 -4.98 -41.08 6.89
C GLU A 175 -3.94 -40.23 6.10
N GLU A 176 -2.92 -39.69 6.75
CA GLU A 176 -1.88 -38.86 6.12
C GLU A 176 -0.48 -39.51 6.12
N ALA A 177 -0.38 -40.81 6.33
CA ALA A 177 0.90 -41.54 6.36
C ALA A 177 1.12 -42.34 5.06
#